data_2cc3b83f77127e8a85dbfd89d465830b
#
_entry.id   2cc3b83f77127e8a85dbfd89d465830b
#
_cell.length_a   1.000
_cell.length_b   1.000
_cell.length_c   1.000
_cell.angle_alpha   90.00
_cell.angle_beta   90.00
_cell.angle_gamma   90.00
#
_symmetry.space_group_name_H-M   'P 1'
#
loop_
_entity.id
_entity.type
_entity.pdbx_description
1 polymer ?
#
loop_
_entity_poly.entity_id
_entity_poly.type
_entity_poly.pdbx_seq_one_letter_code
_entity_poly.pdbx_strand_id
1 'polypeptide(L)'
;MVPIVHISILVGMVFLLMPAYIPKKGINIVVYFKSAEGLKENVTTLEYKGLALGKVTKISMHDDLKNVAVNILVNSDVAEYVANEGSKFWIKKPTVSLTKISGLSTLISGYKIELSPNFKIENAKPQWYFTGLDSAPDDEFEENGYYISLLLNDKDNVDVGTPIFYNK
;
A
#
# COMPACT_ATOMS: atom_id res chain seq x y z
N MET A 1 16.07 -50.59 29.62
CA MET A 1 16.42 -50.43 28.18
C MET A 1 15.12 -50.15 27.46
N VAL A 2 14.80 -48.89 27.26
CA VAL A 2 13.59 -48.50 26.47
C VAL A 2 13.93 -48.77 25.02
N PRO A 3 13.16 -49.57 24.29
CA PRO A 3 13.52 -49.96 22.94
C PRO A 3 13.45 -48.75 22.01
N ILE A 4 14.56 -48.50 21.34
CA ILE A 4 14.79 -47.41 20.37
C ILE A 4 13.65 -47.35 19.30
N VAL A 5 13.00 -48.47 19.02
CA VAL A 5 11.87 -48.63 18.10
C VAL A 5 10.67 -47.75 18.49
N HIS A 6 10.37 -47.59 19.82
CA HIS A 6 9.21 -46.77 20.24
C HIS A 6 9.46 -45.28 20.08
N ILE A 7 10.72 -44.84 20.21
CA ILE A 7 11.11 -43.43 20.00
C ILE A 7 10.98 -43.07 18.53
N SER A 8 11.39 -43.94 17.62
CA SER A 8 11.29 -43.71 16.15
C SER A 8 9.84 -43.63 15.71
N ILE A 9 8.94 -44.43 16.26
CA ILE A 9 7.50 -44.40 15.93
C ILE A 9 6.87 -43.11 16.45
N LEU A 10 7.24 -42.64 17.64
CA LEU A 10 6.73 -41.42 18.24
C LEU A 10 7.17 -40.18 17.47
N VAL A 11 8.43 -40.12 17.04
CA VAL A 11 8.97 -39.02 16.20
C VAL A 11 8.31 -39.05 14.83
N GLY A 12 8.11 -40.17 14.19
CA GLY A 12 7.39 -40.30 12.90
C GLY A 12 5.94 -39.85 13.01
N MET A 13 5.25 -40.16 14.12
CA MET A 13 3.86 -39.75 14.33
C MET A 13 3.72 -38.25 14.58
N VAL A 14 4.68 -37.60 15.24
CA VAL A 14 4.71 -36.13 15.41
C VAL A 14 4.92 -35.44 14.09
N PHE A 15 5.75 -35.98 13.19
CA PHE A 15 5.97 -35.43 11.87
C PHE A 15 4.72 -35.53 10.96
N LEU A 16 3.92 -36.60 11.12
CA LEU A 16 2.67 -36.82 10.37
C LEU A 16 1.52 -35.90 10.85
N LEU A 17 1.60 -35.42 12.10
CA LEU A 17 0.59 -34.54 12.71
C LEU A 17 0.91 -33.05 12.54
N MET A 18 2.09 -32.68 12.04
CA MET A 18 2.37 -31.29 11.68
C MET A 18 1.55 -30.92 10.44
N PRO A 19 0.54 -30.03 10.58
CA PRO A 19 -0.13 -29.51 9.40
C PRO A 19 0.95 -28.87 8.52
N ALA A 20 1.06 -29.31 7.28
CA ALA A 20 1.94 -28.66 6.33
C ALA A 20 1.51 -27.21 6.22
N TYR A 21 2.28 -26.29 6.83
CA TYR A 21 2.09 -24.86 6.65
C TYR A 21 2.45 -24.54 5.20
N ILE A 22 1.43 -24.58 4.33
CA ILE A 22 1.55 -24.11 2.96
C ILE A 22 1.40 -22.60 3.04
N PRO A 23 2.47 -21.82 2.87
CA PRO A 23 2.35 -20.37 2.86
C PRO A 23 1.42 -19.99 1.70
N LYS A 24 0.33 -19.29 2.02
CA LYS A 24 -0.57 -18.77 1.01
C LYS A 24 0.23 -17.85 0.10
N LYS A 25 0.43 -18.25 -1.15
CA LYS A 25 1.20 -17.48 -2.13
C LYS A 25 0.39 -16.23 -2.48
N GLY A 26 0.99 -15.05 -2.24
CA GLY A 26 0.39 -13.78 -2.64
C GLY A 26 0.15 -13.72 -4.15
N ILE A 27 -0.62 -12.75 -4.59
CA ILE A 27 -0.86 -12.47 -6.00
C ILE A 27 -0.02 -11.30 -6.49
N ASN A 28 0.36 -11.34 -7.77
CA ASN A 28 1.04 -10.23 -8.41
C ASN A 28 0.02 -9.36 -9.17
N ILE A 29 0.10 -8.06 -8.93
CA ILE A 29 -0.57 -7.03 -9.73
C ILE A 29 0.48 -6.12 -10.37
N VAL A 30 0.11 -5.44 -11.43
CA VAL A 30 0.95 -4.45 -12.12
C VAL A 30 0.23 -3.12 -12.13
N VAL A 31 0.89 -2.08 -11.62
CA VAL A 31 0.36 -0.72 -11.67
C VAL A 31 1.27 0.13 -12.55
N TYR A 32 0.70 0.79 -13.54
CA TYR A 32 1.40 1.66 -14.47
C TYR A 32 1.35 3.10 -13.96
N PHE A 33 2.50 3.65 -13.59
CA PHE A 33 2.63 5.05 -13.17
C PHE A 33 3.39 5.86 -14.23
N LYS A 34 3.15 7.17 -14.29
CA LYS A 34 3.95 8.09 -15.13
C LYS A 34 5.40 8.20 -14.66
N SER A 35 5.65 8.02 -13.37
CA SER A 35 6.97 8.04 -12.74
C SER A 35 7.00 7.09 -11.55
N ALA A 36 8.13 6.44 -11.32
CA ALA A 36 8.40 5.62 -10.13
C ALA A 36 9.42 6.31 -9.20
N GLU A 37 9.53 7.64 -9.26
CA GLU A 37 10.46 8.39 -8.43
C GLU A 37 10.27 8.05 -6.94
N GLY A 38 11.37 7.72 -6.28
CA GLY A 38 11.40 7.35 -4.86
C GLY A 38 10.94 5.94 -4.52
N LEU A 39 10.35 5.19 -5.46
CA LEU A 39 10.02 3.78 -5.26
C LEU A 39 11.28 2.91 -5.31
N LYS A 40 11.30 1.85 -4.49
CA LYS A 40 12.40 0.89 -4.41
C LYS A 40 11.86 -0.53 -4.39
N GLU A 41 12.46 -1.39 -5.23
CA GLU A 41 12.15 -2.82 -5.24
C GLU A 41 12.44 -3.47 -3.87
N ASN A 42 11.55 -4.34 -3.43
CA ASN A 42 11.62 -5.07 -2.16
C ASN A 42 11.63 -4.20 -0.88
N VAL A 43 11.44 -2.88 -1.00
CA VAL A 43 11.40 -1.91 0.10
C VAL A 43 10.06 -1.20 0.18
N THR A 44 9.60 -0.61 -0.95
CA THR A 44 8.34 0.13 -1.00
C THR A 44 7.15 -0.80 -0.75
N THR A 45 6.29 -0.41 0.19
CA THR A 45 5.06 -1.13 0.57
C THR A 45 3.84 -0.61 -0.18
N LEU A 46 2.87 -1.50 -0.41
CA LEU A 46 1.49 -1.15 -0.73
C LEU A 46 0.74 -1.05 0.59
N GLU A 47 0.11 0.08 0.86
CA GLU A 47 -0.59 0.32 2.13
C GLU A 47 -2.03 0.79 1.92
N TYR A 48 -2.89 0.42 2.87
CA TYR A 48 -4.24 0.97 3.02
C TYR A 48 -4.47 1.33 4.48
N LYS A 49 -4.80 2.59 4.76
CA LYS A 49 -5.00 3.11 6.14
C LYS A 49 -3.86 2.76 7.10
N GLY A 50 -2.62 2.79 6.60
CA GLY A 50 -1.43 2.48 7.39
C GLY A 50 -1.10 0.99 7.56
N LEU A 51 -1.93 0.09 7.02
CA LEU A 51 -1.67 -1.35 7.04
C LEU A 51 -0.98 -1.79 5.75
N ALA A 52 0.16 -2.49 5.87
CA ALA A 52 0.88 -3.03 4.72
C ALA A 52 0.14 -4.25 4.15
N LEU A 53 -0.32 -4.14 2.91
CA LEU A 53 -1.05 -5.18 2.17
C LEU A 53 -0.20 -5.92 1.17
N GLY A 54 0.98 -5.41 0.88
CA GLY A 54 1.90 -5.98 -0.09
C GLY A 54 3.17 -5.16 -0.24
N LYS A 55 4.02 -5.53 -1.20
CA LYS A 55 5.25 -4.78 -1.49
C LYS A 55 5.61 -4.81 -2.97
N VAL A 56 6.33 -3.79 -3.40
CA VAL A 56 6.93 -3.70 -4.73
C VAL A 56 8.00 -4.77 -4.88
N THR A 57 7.90 -5.58 -5.94
CA THR A 57 8.87 -6.64 -6.24
C THR A 57 9.76 -6.30 -7.42
N LYS A 58 9.23 -5.56 -8.40
CA LYS A 58 9.98 -5.17 -9.60
C LYS A 58 9.47 -3.85 -10.15
N ILE A 59 10.39 -3.04 -10.65
CA ILE A 59 10.11 -1.79 -11.36
C ILE A 59 10.77 -1.88 -12.74
N SER A 60 10.01 -1.64 -13.81
CA SER A 60 10.52 -1.69 -15.18
C SER A 60 9.85 -0.64 -16.05
N MET A 61 10.53 -0.22 -17.11
CA MET A 61 9.91 0.62 -18.12
C MET A 61 8.83 -0.19 -18.84
N HIS A 62 7.67 0.42 -19.07
CA HIS A 62 6.64 -0.17 -19.92
C HIS A 62 7.02 -0.04 -21.40
N ASP A 63 6.47 -0.90 -22.25
CA ASP A 63 6.83 -0.99 -23.68
C ASP A 63 6.55 0.32 -24.45
N ASP A 64 5.62 1.16 -23.97
CA ASP A 64 5.32 2.46 -24.53
C ASP A 64 6.39 3.54 -24.26
N LEU A 65 7.38 3.24 -23.39
CA LEU A 65 8.44 4.14 -22.90
C LEU A 65 7.91 5.43 -22.24
N LYS A 66 6.61 5.51 -21.93
CA LYS A 66 5.97 6.66 -21.30
C LYS A 66 5.59 6.39 -19.85
N ASN A 67 5.37 5.11 -19.53
CA ASN A 67 4.95 4.67 -18.21
C ASN A 67 5.95 3.70 -17.61
N VAL A 68 5.94 3.61 -16.29
CA VAL A 68 6.72 2.66 -15.51
C VAL A 68 5.78 1.59 -14.98
N ALA A 69 6.09 0.33 -15.26
CA ALA A 69 5.38 -0.83 -14.73
C ALA A 69 5.94 -1.19 -13.35
N VAL A 70 5.11 -1.09 -12.34
CA VAL A 70 5.44 -1.45 -10.95
C VAL A 70 4.72 -2.74 -10.60
N ASN A 71 5.46 -3.82 -10.40
CA ASN A 71 4.96 -5.11 -9.98
C ASN A 71 4.86 -5.14 -8.46
N ILE A 72 3.71 -5.51 -7.94
CA ILE A 72 3.41 -5.54 -6.51
C ILE A 72 2.94 -6.94 -6.14
N LEU A 73 3.61 -7.57 -5.18
CA LEU A 73 3.17 -8.81 -4.55
C LEU A 73 2.22 -8.45 -3.42
N VAL A 74 0.95 -8.76 -3.61
CA VAL A 74 -0.13 -8.54 -2.63
C VAL A 74 -0.30 -9.78 -1.76
N ASN A 75 -0.52 -9.58 -0.47
CA ASN A 75 -0.80 -10.66 0.47
C ASN A 75 -2.09 -11.40 0.08
N SER A 76 -2.09 -12.72 0.17
CA SER A 76 -3.20 -13.56 -0.28
C SER A 76 -4.51 -13.36 0.47
N ASP A 77 -4.44 -12.95 1.71
CA ASP A 77 -5.59 -12.71 2.60
C ASP A 77 -6.42 -11.46 2.24
N VAL A 78 -5.79 -10.53 1.52
CA VAL A 78 -6.42 -9.28 1.07
C VAL A 78 -6.51 -9.15 -0.44
N ALA A 79 -6.09 -10.18 -1.17
CA ALA A 79 -5.94 -10.16 -2.62
C ALA A 79 -7.24 -9.80 -3.36
N GLU A 80 -8.39 -10.33 -2.90
CA GLU A 80 -9.70 -10.07 -3.50
C GLU A 80 -10.17 -8.62 -3.34
N TYR A 81 -9.73 -7.93 -2.28
CA TYR A 81 -10.06 -6.51 -2.05
C TYR A 81 -9.15 -5.58 -2.83
N VAL A 82 -7.91 -6.00 -3.09
CA VAL A 82 -6.91 -5.20 -3.79
C VAL A 82 -7.01 -5.37 -5.31
N ALA A 83 -7.11 -6.62 -5.77
CA ALA A 83 -7.06 -6.97 -7.19
C ALA A 83 -8.46 -7.03 -7.81
N ASN A 84 -9.25 -5.98 -7.67
CA ASN A 84 -10.57 -5.87 -8.24
C ASN A 84 -10.74 -4.60 -9.09
N GLU A 85 -11.73 -4.63 -9.97
CA GLU A 85 -12.08 -3.50 -10.83
C GLU A 85 -12.47 -2.28 -9.98
N GLY A 86 -11.86 -1.13 -10.32
CA GLY A 86 -12.10 0.14 -9.65
C GLY A 86 -11.20 0.43 -8.45
N SER A 87 -10.31 -0.49 -8.05
CA SER A 87 -9.25 -0.17 -7.10
C SER A 87 -8.32 0.91 -7.66
N LYS A 88 -8.01 1.92 -6.86
CA LYS A 88 -7.19 3.07 -7.24
C LYS A 88 -5.87 3.03 -6.49
N PHE A 89 -4.77 3.37 -7.15
CA PHE A 89 -3.41 3.35 -6.59
C PHE A 89 -2.71 4.67 -6.87
N TRP A 90 -1.98 5.21 -5.89
CA TRP A 90 -1.14 6.41 -6.06
C TRP A 90 0.11 6.32 -5.21
N ILE A 91 1.12 7.12 -5.57
CA ILE A 91 2.38 7.20 -4.82
C ILE A 91 2.26 8.28 -3.77
N LYS A 92 2.38 7.90 -2.50
CA LYS A 92 2.48 8.84 -1.39
C LYS A 92 3.92 9.20 -1.11
N LYS A 93 4.22 10.48 -1.25
CA LYS A 93 5.53 11.04 -0.93
C LYS A 93 5.73 11.11 0.58
N PRO A 94 6.98 10.99 1.07
CA PRO A 94 7.27 11.16 2.49
C PRO A 94 6.93 12.59 2.93
N THR A 95 6.21 12.71 4.03
CA THR A 95 5.96 14.01 4.67
C THR A 95 6.98 14.21 5.79
N VAL A 96 7.68 15.34 5.75
CA VAL A 96 8.54 15.79 6.85
C VAL A 96 7.71 16.70 7.74
N SER A 97 7.32 16.22 8.92
CA SER A 97 6.63 17.06 9.90
C SER A 97 7.66 17.80 10.74
N LEU A 98 7.76 19.12 10.56
CA LEU A 98 8.63 20.01 11.34
C LEU A 98 8.05 20.42 12.70
N THR A 99 6.89 19.91 13.08
CA THR A 99 6.13 20.39 14.24
C THR A 99 6.56 19.84 15.61
N LYS A 100 7.60 19.00 15.68
CA LYS A 100 8.19 18.55 16.96
C LYS A 100 9.71 18.61 16.92
N ILE A 101 10.26 19.81 17.05
CA ILE A 101 11.66 19.99 17.42
C ILE A 101 11.76 19.80 18.94
N SER A 102 11.73 18.55 19.39
CA SER A 102 12.28 18.16 20.69
C SER A 102 12.61 16.67 20.64
N GLY A 103 13.89 16.39 20.37
CA GLY A 103 14.43 15.02 20.32
C GLY A 103 14.52 14.49 18.88
N LEU A 104 15.75 14.30 18.44
CA LEU A 104 16.25 13.81 17.16
C LEU A 104 15.71 12.42 16.76
N SER A 105 14.44 12.32 16.41
CA SER A 105 13.96 11.18 15.63
C SER A 105 13.03 11.68 14.53
N THR A 106 13.61 12.22 13.49
CA THR A 106 12.93 12.45 12.21
C THR A 106 12.62 11.09 11.63
N LEU A 107 11.42 10.56 11.91
CA LEU A 107 10.88 9.41 11.17
C LEU A 107 10.60 9.89 9.74
N ILE A 108 11.59 9.77 8.88
CA ILE A 108 11.40 9.91 7.44
C ILE A 108 10.70 8.62 7.01
N SER A 109 9.39 8.67 6.89
CA SER A 109 8.65 7.62 6.19
C SER A 109 9.11 7.63 4.73
N GLY A 110 9.52 6.48 4.19
CA GLY A 110 9.86 6.36 2.77
C GLY A 110 8.64 6.57 1.87
N TYR A 111 8.87 6.58 0.55
CA TYR A 111 7.78 6.54 -0.44
C TYR A 111 6.98 5.25 -0.27
N LYS A 112 5.65 5.36 -0.39
CA LYS A 112 4.70 4.24 -0.29
C LYS A 112 3.76 4.29 -1.48
N ILE A 113 3.15 3.16 -1.80
CA ILE A 113 1.99 3.13 -2.69
C ILE A 113 0.77 2.99 -1.80
N GLU A 114 -0.17 3.91 -1.89
CA GLU A 114 -1.45 3.82 -1.21
C GLU A 114 -2.52 3.28 -2.16
N LEU A 115 -3.51 2.66 -1.58
CA LEU A 115 -4.62 2.01 -2.25
C LEU A 115 -5.94 2.56 -1.71
N SER A 116 -6.89 2.83 -2.60
CA SER A 116 -8.33 2.93 -2.29
C SER A 116 -9.04 1.76 -2.93
N PRO A 117 -9.46 0.75 -2.14
CA PRO A 117 -10.20 -0.39 -2.69
C PRO A 117 -11.62 0.02 -3.06
N ASN A 118 -12.15 -0.61 -4.09
CA ASN A 118 -13.53 -0.36 -4.48
C ASN A 118 -14.49 -1.27 -3.70
N PHE A 119 -15.05 -0.78 -2.59
CA PHE A 119 -16.06 -1.49 -1.82
C PHE A 119 -17.50 -1.34 -2.36
N LYS A 120 -17.71 -0.51 -3.40
CA LYS A 120 -19.05 -0.13 -3.87
C LYS A 120 -19.59 -1.05 -4.98
N ILE A 121 -18.75 -1.86 -5.61
CA ILE A 121 -19.16 -2.75 -6.68
C ILE A 121 -19.42 -4.15 -6.12
N GLU A 122 -20.69 -4.46 -5.95
CA GLU A 122 -21.17 -5.80 -5.70
C GLU A 122 -20.81 -6.67 -6.93
N ASN A 123 -20.02 -7.73 -6.76
CA ASN A 123 -19.46 -8.57 -7.82
C ASN A 123 -18.39 -7.88 -8.71
N ALA A 124 -17.49 -7.08 -8.12
CA ALA A 124 -16.35 -6.53 -8.83
C ALA A 124 -15.51 -7.66 -9.49
N LYS A 125 -15.15 -7.46 -10.75
CA LYS A 125 -14.34 -8.44 -11.49
C LYS A 125 -12.89 -8.40 -11.03
N PRO A 126 -12.21 -9.55 -10.96
CA PRO A 126 -10.77 -9.55 -10.71
C PRO A 126 -10.01 -8.77 -11.78
N GLN A 127 -9.08 -7.94 -11.34
CA GLN A 127 -8.20 -7.16 -12.20
C GLN A 127 -6.77 -7.23 -11.68
N TRP A 128 -5.80 -7.33 -12.60
CA TRP A 128 -4.36 -7.47 -12.26
C TRP A 128 -3.51 -6.34 -12.83
N TYR A 129 -4.06 -5.53 -13.73
CA TYR A 129 -3.39 -4.42 -14.39
C TYR A 129 -4.13 -3.14 -14.12
N PHE A 130 -3.44 -2.15 -13.58
CA PHE A 130 -4.04 -0.88 -13.14
C PHE A 130 -3.26 0.31 -13.69
N THR A 131 -3.93 1.44 -13.81
CA THR A 131 -3.29 2.73 -14.06
C THR A 131 -3.20 3.47 -12.73
N GLY A 132 -1.99 3.84 -12.33
CA GLY A 132 -1.76 4.63 -11.13
C GLY A 132 -2.20 6.08 -11.32
N LEU A 133 -2.68 6.69 -10.25
CA LEU A 133 -3.07 8.09 -10.20
C LEU A 133 -1.84 8.96 -9.87
N ASP A 134 -1.90 10.23 -10.29
CA ASP A 134 -0.86 11.22 -9.99
C ASP A 134 -0.91 11.70 -8.52
N SER A 135 -2.10 11.63 -7.90
CA SER A 135 -2.37 12.00 -6.50
C SER A 135 -3.48 11.13 -5.90
N ALA A 136 -3.68 11.24 -4.59
CA ALA A 136 -4.85 10.66 -3.93
C ALA A 136 -6.15 11.13 -4.59
N PRO A 137 -7.15 10.25 -4.74
CA PRO A 137 -8.47 10.65 -5.23
C PRO A 137 -9.16 11.59 -4.23
N ASP A 138 -9.92 12.56 -4.73
CA ASP A 138 -10.59 13.58 -3.92
C ASP A 138 -11.64 13.00 -2.95
N ASP A 139 -12.15 11.80 -3.25
CA ASP A 139 -13.14 11.08 -2.43
C ASP A 139 -12.53 10.39 -1.20
N GLU A 140 -11.21 10.41 -1.01
CA GLU A 140 -10.53 9.93 0.19
C GLU A 140 -10.40 10.97 1.33
N PHE A 141 -10.79 12.21 1.09
CA PHE A 141 -10.96 13.16 2.17
C PHE A 141 -12.09 12.67 3.08
N GLU A 142 -11.75 12.40 4.33
CA GLU A 142 -12.60 11.76 5.35
C GLU A 142 -14.05 12.26 5.29
N GLU A 143 -15.03 11.36 5.29
CA GLU A 143 -16.48 11.64 5.29
C GLU A 143 -16.94 12.57 6.44
N ASN A 144 -16.06 12.94 7.36
CA ASN A 144 -16.31 13.77 8.54
C ASN A 144 -15.63 15.14 8.49
N GLY A 145 -15.07 15.55 7.35
CA GLY A 145 -14.49 16.87 7.16
C GLY A 145 -15.52 17.93 6.76
N TYR A 146 -15.35 19.17 7.24
CA TYR A 146 -16.12 20.31 6.74
C TYR A 146 -15.38 20.90 5.54
N TYR A 147 -16.06 21.01 4.40
CA TYR A 147 -15.53 21.69 3.22
C TYR A 147 -15.81 23.17 3.32
N ILE A 148 -14.77 23.98 3.27
CA ILE A 148 -14.85 25.44 3.27
C ILE A 148 -14.21 25.95 1.97
N SER A 149 -14.95 26.70 1.17
CA SER A 149 -14.42 27.39 0.00
C SER A 149 -13.89 28.75 0.43
N LEU A 150 -12.60 29.00 0.25
CA LEU A 150 -11.97 30.28 0.52
C LEU A 150 -11.74 31.04 -0.80
N LEU A 151 -12.24 32.27 -0.88
CA LEU A 151 -11.90 33.17 -1.97
C LEU A 151 -10.69 33.98 -1.55
N LEU A 152 -9.57 33.79 -2.21
CA LEU A 152 -8.31 34.47 -1.94
C LEU A 152 -8.00 35.46 -3.06
N ASN A 153 -7.59 36.65 -2.71
CA ASN A 153 -7.13 37.66 -3.70
C ASN A 153 -5.73 37.33 -4.24
N ASP A 154 -4.95 36.59 -3.46
CA ASP A 154 -3.61 36.12 -3.81
C ASP A 154 -3.44 34.70 -3.25
N LYS A 155 -2.96 33.77 -4.07
CA LYS A 155 -2.77 32.35 -3.70
C LYS A 155 -1.32 31.96 -3.46
N ASP A 156 -0.39 32.91 -3.57
CA ASP A 156 1.06 32.62 -3.58
C ASP A 156 1.59 32.04 -2.25
N ASN A 157 0.78 32.05 -1.20
CA ASN A 157 1.17 31.57 0.14
C ASN A 157 0.25 30.49 0.68
N VAL A 158 -0.58 29.82 -0.14
CA VAL A 158 -1.51 28.78 0.31
C VAL A 158 -1.24 27.49 -0.44
N ASP A 159 -0.77 26.50 0.29
CA ASP A 159 -0.50 25.15 -0.16
C ASP A 159 -1.32 24.12 0.63
N VAL A 160 -1.35 22.87 0.14
CA VAL A 160 -1.92 21.76 0.90
C VAL A 160 -1.20 21.59 2.22
N GLY A 161 -1.94 21.67 3.32
CA GLY A 161 -1.41 21.63 4.68
C GLY A 161 -1.20 23.00 5.33
N THR A 162 -1.50 24.09 4.64
CA THR A 162 -1.51 25.44 5.28
C THR A 162 -2.54 25.48 6.39
N PRO A 163 -2.14 25.79 7.64
CA PRO A 163 -3.06 25.84 8.76
C PRO A 163 -4.01 27.04 8.65
N ILE A 164 -5.31 26.80 8.87
CA ILE A 164 -6.32 27.85 8.90
C ILE A 164 -6.63 28.14 10.38
N PHE A 165 -6.47 29.40 10.78
CA PHE A 165 -6.78 29.85 12.14
C PHE A 165 -8.06 30.69 12.11
N TYR A 166 -9.00 30.37 12.98
CA TYR A 166 -10.17 31.18 13.25
C TYR A 166 -9.93 32.01 14.55
N ASN A 167 -9.95 33.31 14.43
CA ASN A 167 -9.84 34.19 15.57
C ASN A 167 -11.26 34.58 16.03
N LYS A 168 -11.57 34.33 17.28
CA LYS A 168 -12.88 34.56 17.88
C LYS A 168 -12.92 35.97 18.49
#